data_c581c3219cabb9e7fbb3444eef122e9d
#
_entry.id   c581c3219cabb9e7fbb3444eef122e9d
#
_cell.length_a   1.000
_cell.length_b   1.000
_cell.length_c   1.000
_cell.angle_alpha   90.00
_cell.angle_beta   90.00
_cell.angle_gamma   90.00
#
_symmetry.space_group_name_H-M   'P 1'
#
loop_
_entity.id
_entity.type
_entity.pdbx_description
1 polymer ?
#
loop_
_entity_poly.entity_id
_entity_poly.type
_entity_poly.pdbx_seq_one_letter_code
_entity_poly.pdbx_strand_id
1 'polypeptide(L)'
;MRGWLLDTNIVSLLAPKEDGGPRISSELAAWIRKNTDSLFLSAITVAEIRAGISKLRRSGGQGRSDDLSLWFDRLISNYGDCILPVEVHTATLAGDLADQATATGRNPGLADILVAATAQRHHLCLLTANTKHFEQLALSILVENPLEHLPSSRV
;
A
#
# COMPACT_ATOMS: atom_id res chain seq x y z
N MET A 1 6.49 13.31 10.76
CA MET A 1 6.15 12.09 10.05
C MET A 1 6.53 10.88 10.91
N ARG A 2 5.60 9.95 11.11
CA ARG A 2 5.79 8.83 12.05
C ARG A 2 6.24 7.53 11.40
N GLY A 3 6.21 7.42 10.09
CA GLY A 3 6.56 6.22 9.34
C GLY A 3 6.07 6.29 7.90
N TRP A 4 5.89 5.12 7.31
CA TRP A 4 5.52 4.98 5.90
C TRP A 4 4.35 4.03 5.74
N LEU A 5 3.37 4.41 4.92
CA LEU A 5 2.30 3.54 4.47
C LEU A 5 2.69 2.94 3.11
N LEU A 6 2.68 1.64 3.00
CA LEU A 6 2.97 0.94 1.74
C LEU A 6 1.68 0.80 0.94
N ASP A 7 1.66 1.33 -0.29
CA ASP A 7 0.57 1.09 -1.22
C ASP A 7 0.55 -0.36 -1.70
N THR A 8 -0.59 -0.83 -2.15
CA THR A 8 -0.81 -2.21 -2.60
C THR A 8 0.22 -2.67 -3.63
N ASN A 9 0.59 -1.81 -4.59
CA ASN A 9 1.58 -2.15 -5.61
C ASN A 9 2.98 -2.41 -5.03
N ILE A 10 3.36 -1.76 -3.94
CA ILE A 10 4.62 -2.03 -3.24
C ILE A 10 4.52 -3.33 -2.43
N VAL A 11 3.42 -3.51 -1.67
CA VAL A 11 3.22 -4.73 -0.88
C VAL A 11 3.20 -5.96 -1.77
N SER A 12 2.57 -5.89 -2.93
CA SER A 12 2.52 -7.01 -3.90
C SER A 12 3.91 -7.43 -4.40
N LEU A 13 4.87 -6.51 -4.47
CA LEU A 13 6.26 -6.82 -4.82
C LEU A 13 7.02 -7.58 -3.73
N LEU A 14 6.51 -7.60 -2.51
CA LEU A 14 7.07 -8.38 -1.39
C LEU A 14 6.66 -9.85 -1.45
N ALA A 15 5.66 -10.19 -2.27
CA ALA A 15 5.25 -11.58 -2.49
C ALA A 15 6.34 -12.36 -3.23
N PRO A 16 6.49 -13.68 -2.95
CA PRO A 16 7.46 -14.50 -3.65
C PRO A 16 7.11 -14.59 -5.13
N LYS A 17 8.13 -14.62 -6.01
CA LYS A 17 7.97 -15.00 -7.41
C LYS A 17 7.77 -16.51 -7.52
N GLU A 18 7.28 -16.97 -8.67
CA GLU A 18 7.18 -18.41 -8.97
C GLU A 18 8.54 -19.11 -8.90
N ASP A 19 9.60 -18.44 -9.31
CA ASP A 19 10.98 -18.93 -9.24
C ASP A 19 11.64 -18.70 -7.86
N GLY A 20 10.92 -18.09 -6.90
CA GLY A 20 11.42 -17.77 -5.56
C GLY A 20 12.38 -16.57 -5.51
N GLY A 21 12.66 -15.91 -6.64
CA GLY A 21 13.56 -14.75 -6.71
C GLY A 21 12.95 -13.47 -6.14
N PRO A 22 13.79 -12.47 -5.80
CA PRO A 22 13.31 -11.17 -5.33
C PRO A 22 12.72 -10.35 -6.47
N ARG A 23 11.75 -9.47 -6.12
CA ARG A 23 11.12 -8.52 -7.05
C ARG A 23 11.57 -7.10 -6.83
N ILE A 24 12.30 -6.85 -5.76
CA ILE A 24 12.83 -5.54 -5.38
C ILE A 24 14.34 -5.61 -5.26
N SER A 25 15.00 -4.46 -5.32
CA SER A 25 16.44 -4.38 -5.15
C SER A 25 16.88 -4.84 -3.75
N SER A 26 18.10 -5.32 -3.62
CA SER A 26 18.70 -5.67 -2.33
C SER A 26 18.77 -4.47 -1.37
N GLU A 27 18.97 -3.27 -1.90
CA GLU A 27 18.99 -2.02 -1.12
C GLU A 27 17.61 -1.72 -0.53
N LEU A 28 16.56 -1.81 -1.32
CA LEU A 28 15.19 -1.60 -0.85
C LEU A 28 14.78 -2.69 0.16
N ALA A 29 15.13 -3.94 -0.11
CA ALA A 29 14.87 -5.03 0.83
C ALA A 29 15.55 -4.80 2.19
N ALA A 30 16.82 -4.35 2.17
CA ALA A 30 17.55 -3.99 3.40
C ALA A 30 16.91 -2.81 4.13
N TRP A 31 16.48 -1.80 3.38
CA TRP A 31 15.78 -0.64 3.94
C TRP A 31 14.46 -1.05 4.62
N ILE A 32 13.67 -1.91 3.99
CA ILE A 32 12.41 -2.43 4.55
C ILE A 32 12.68 -3.17 5.86
N ARG A 33 13.66 -4.08 5.90
CA ARG A 33 14.02 -4.81 7.11
C ARG A 33 14.45 -3.89 8.25
N LYS A 34 15.21 -2.85 7.93
CA LYS A 34 15.68 -1.87 8.92
C LYS A 34 14.56 -1.02 9.52
N ASN A 35 13.50 -0.78 8.75
CA ASN A 35 12.42 0.14 9.11
C ASN A 35 11.10 -0.59 9.43
N THR A 36 11.11 -1.89 9.63
CA THR A 36 9.91 -2.73 9.81
C THR A 36 8.93 -2.18 10.83
N ASP A 37 9.41 -1.69 11.98
CA ASP A 37 8.58 -1.14 13.06
C ASP A 37 7.88 0.19 12.70
N SER A 38 8.17 0.71 11.52
CA SER A 38 7.65 2.00 11.05
C SER A 38 6.92 1.89 9.73
N LEU A 39 6.69 0.66 9.26
CA LEU A 39 5.95 0.37 8.05
C LEU A 39 4.53 -0.03 8.42
N PHE A 40 3.58 0.57 7.70
CA PHE A 40 2.15 0.38 7.91
C PHE A 40 1.47 -0.04 6.61
N LEU A 41 0.36 -0.75 6.72
CA LEU A 41 -0.53 -1.11 5.63
C LEU A 41 -1.92 -0.53 5.90
N SER A 42 -2.68 -0.31 4.83
CA SER A 42 -4.12 -0.05 4.94
C SER A 42 -4.91 -1.36 4.89
N ALA A 43 -6.03 -1.42 5.62
CA ALA A 43 -7.01 -2.50 5.47
C ALA A 43 -7.51 -2.63 4.03
N ILE A 44 -7.50 -1.54 3.25
CA ILE A 44 -7.83 -1.56 1.81
C ILE A 44 -6.82 -2.40 1.03
N THR A 45 -5.53 -2.27 1.33
CA THR A 45 -4.48 -3.08 0.72
C THR A 45 -4.70 -4.57 1.01
N VAL A 46 -5.10 -4.92 2.23
CA VAL A 46 -5.47 -6.29 2.60
C VAL A 46 -6.60 -6.81 1.71
N ALA A 47 -7.65 -6.01 1.52
CA ALA A 47 -8.79 -6.37 0.66
C ALA A 47 -8.37 -6.56 -0.81
N GLU A 48 -7.56 -5.67 -1.34
CA GLU A 48 -7.09 -5.73 -2.74
C GLU A 48 -6.22 -6.96 -2.99
N ILE A 49 -5.29 -7.27 -2.09
CA ILE A 49 -4.42 -8.45 -2.20
C ILE A 49 -5.27 -9.72 -2.12
N ARG A 50 -6.18 -9.81 -1.16
CA ARG A 50 -7.08 -10.98 -1.04
C ARG A 50 -7.94 -11.18 -2.28
N ALA A 51 -8.52 -10.12 -2.82
CA ALA A 51 -9.29 -10.17 -4.05
C ALA A 51 -8.45 -10.67 -5.24
N GLY A 52 -7.19 -10.22 -5.35
CA GLY A 52 -6.25 -10.67 -6.38
C GLY A 52 -5.94 -12.16 -6.28
N ILE A 53 -5.69 -12.68 -5.09
CA ILE A 53 -5.43 -14.10 -4.84
C ILE A 53 -6.66 -14.94 -5.20
N SER A 54 -7.86 -14.50 -4.79
CA SER A 54 -9.12 -15.20 -5.09
C SER A 54 -9.42 -15.23 -6.59
N LYS A 55 -9.12 -14.13 -7.29
CA LYS A 55 -9.26 -14.06 -8.75
C LYS A 55 -8.32 -15.03 -9.45
N LEU A 56 -7.07 -15.12 -9.01
CA LEU A 56 -6.08 -16.04 -9.56
C LEU A 56 -6.54 -17.50 -9.38
N ARG A 57 -7.03 -17.85 -8.20
CA ARG A 57 -7.58 -19.20 -7.93
C ARG A 57 -8.74 -19.53 -8.85
N ARG A 58 -9.69 -18.62 -9.02
CA ARG A 58 -10.86 -18.79 -9.88
C ARG A 58 -10.49 -18.95 -11.36
N SER A 59 -9.38 -18.35 -11.81
CA SER A 59 -8.89 -18.44 -13.19
C SER A 59 -7.95 -19.63 -13.43
N GLY A 60 -7.83 -20.58 -12.49
CA GLY A 60 -7.08 -21.82 -12.64
C GLY A 60 -5.65 -21.80 -12.07
N GLY A 61 -5.22 -20.73 -11.46
CA GLY A 61 -3.90 -20.60 -10.85
C GLY A 61 -3.80 -21.20 -9.43
N GLN A 62 -4.27 -22.44 -9.24
CA GLN A 62 -4.41 -23.06 -7.91
C GLN A 62 -3.10 -23.13 -7.14
N GLY A 63 -2.02 -23.64 -7.72
CA GLY A 63 -0.72 -23.77 -7.03
C GLY A 63 -0.15 -22.43 -6.63
N ARG A 64 -0.17 -21.45 -7.54
CA ARG A 64 0.29 -20.08 -7.28
C ARG A 64 -0.56 -19.38 -6.23
N SER A 65 -1.89 -19.55 -6.29
CA SER A 65 -2.80 -18.95 -5.29
C SER A 65 -2.61 -19.55 -3.89
N ASP A 66 -2.25 -20.82 -3.79
CA ASP A 66 -1.94 -21.46 -2.50
C ASP A 66 -0.66 -20.85 -1.89
N ASP A 67 0.39 -20.68 -2.68
CA ASP A 67 1.63 -20.03 -2.24
C ASP A 67 1.39 -18.58 -1.79
N LEU A 68 0.61 -17.83 -2.56
CA LEU A 68 0.25 -16.46 -2.23
C LEU A 68 -0.65 -16.38 -1.00
N SER A 69 -1.52 -17.35 -0.77
CA SER A 69 -2.35 -17.41 0.44
C SER A 69 -1.50 -17.62 1.69
N LEU A 70 -0.46 -18.47 1.63
CA LEU A 70 0.48 -18.65 2.74
C LEU A 70 1.28 -17.37 3.01
N TRP A 71 1.76 -16.71 1.95
CA TRP A 71 2.43 -15.43 2.07
C TRP A 71 1.52 -14.37 2.68
N PHE A 72 0.26 -14.30 2.23
CA PHE A 72 -0.74 -13.37 2.76
C PHE A 72 -0.99 -13.59 4.25
N ASP A 73 -1.13 -14.82 4.70
CA ASP A 73 -1.32 -15.12 6.12
C ASP A 73 -0.13 -14.66 6.96
N ARG A 74 1.09 -14.82 6.45
CA ARG A 74 2.30 -14.30 7.09
C ARG A 74 2.34 -12.78 7.10
N LEU A 75 1.93 -12.14 6.03
CA LEU A 75 1.83 -10.68 5.93
C LEU A 75 0.91 -10.13 7.03
N ILE A 76 -0.29 -10.70 7.17
CA ILE A 76 -1.25 -10.30 8.20
C ILE A 76 -0.66 -10.50 9.60
N SER A 77 -0.03 -11.64 9.87
CA SER A 77 0.61 -11.90 11.16
C SER A 77 1.76 -10.94 11.46
N ASN A 78 2.61 -10.69 10.47
CA ASN A 78 3.82 -9.87 10.66
C ASN A 78 3.51 -8.39 10.85
N TYR A 79 2.53 -7.86 10.13
CA TYR A 79 2.14 -6.46 10.26
C TYR A 79 1.19 -6.21 11.44
N GLY A 80 0.34 -7.17 11.80
CA GLY A 80 -0.51 -7.10 12.98
C GLY A 80 -1.19 -5.74 13.17
N ASP A 81 -0.89 -5.07 14.27
CA ASP A 81 -1.44 -3.74 14.61
C ASP A 81 -0.96 -2.60 13.69
N CYS A 82 0.04 -2.87 12.85
CA CYS A 82 0.47 -1.93 11.80
C CYS A 82 -0.43 -1.96 10.57
N ILE A 83 -1.46 -2.78 10.54
CA ILE A 83 -2.53 -2.73 9.54
C ILE A 83 -3.60 -1.77 10.05
N LEU A 84 -3.69 -0.61 9.41
CA LEU A 84 -4.56 0.48 9.83
C LEU A 84 -5.98 0.30 9.27
N PRO A 85 -7.01 0.37 10.11
CA PRO A 85 -8.39 0.27 9.67
C PRO A 85 -8.84 1.56 8.96
N VAL A 86 -9.92 1.45 8.21
CA VAL A 86 -10.66 2.61 7.69
C VAL A 86 -11.75 2.95 8.70
N GLU A 87 -11.46 3.92 9.54
CA GLU A 87 -12.40 4.44 10.53
C GLU A 87 -13.24 5.59 9.96
N VAL A 88 -14.27 6.02 10.70
CA VAL A 88 -15.19 7.08 10.26
C VAL A 88 -14.44 8.36 9.88
N HIS A 89 -13.44 8.77 10.65
CA HIS A 89 -12.65 9.96 10.35
C HIS A 89 -11.81 9.81 9.07
N THR A 90 -11.26 8.63 8.82
CA THR A 90 -10.54 8.33 7.57
C THR A 90 -11.50 8.33 6.38
N ALA A 91 -12.69 7.74 6.54
CA ALA A 91 -13.71 7.72 5.50
C ALA A 91 -14.22 9.13 5.17
N THR A 92 -14.41 9.99 6.19
CA THR A 92 -14.81 11.38 6.00
C THR A 92 -13.75 12.15 5.20
N LEU A 93 -12.49 12.02 5.57
CA LEU A 93 -11.37 12.63 4.84
C LEU A 93 -11.31 12.12 3.39
N ALA A 94 -11.54 10.82 3.18
CA ALA A 94 -11.59 10.25 1.83
C ALA A 94 -12.69 10.88 0.98
N GLY A 95 -13.86 11.14 1.56
CA GLY A 95 -14.96 11.85 0.88
C GLY A 95 -14.57 13.27 0.48
N ASP A 96 -13.91 14.01 1.35
CA ASP A 96 -13.42 15.37 1.05
C ASP A 96 -12.38 15.35 -0.08
N LEU A 97 -11.43 14.41 -0.04
CA LEU A 97 -10.43 14.25 -1.11
C LEU A 97 -11.07 13.88 -2.45
N ALA A 98 -12.06 13.01 -2.44
CA ALA A 98 -12.81 12.63 -3.64
C ALA A 98 -13.55 13.84 -4.26
N ASP A 99 -14.19 14.65 -3.45
CA ASP A 99 -14.90 15.85 -3.90
C ASP A 99 -13.93 16.87 -4.50
N GLN A 100 -12.81 17.13 -3.83
CA GLN A 100 -11.77 18.04 -4.34
C GLN A 100 -11.20 17.56 -5.68
N ALA A 101 -10.97 16.27 -5.85
CA ALA A 101 -10.50 15.71 -7.12
C ALA A 101 -11.55 15.87 -8.21
N THR A 102 -12.81 15.59 -7.94
CA THR A 102 -13.94 15.75 -8.86
C THR A 102 -14.10 17.22 -9.28
N ALA A 103 -13.98 18.15 -8.34
CA ALA A 103 -14.06 19.59 -8.61
C ALA A 103 -12.98 20.08 -9.58
N THR A 104 -11.84 19.40 -9.67
CA THR A 104 -10.76 19.67 -10.62
C THR A 104 -10.84 18.81 -11.89
N GLY A 105 -11.96 18.12 -12.12
CA GLY A 105 -12.18 17.27 -13.30
C GLY A 105 -11.45 15.93 -13.25
N ARG A 106 -11.06 15.45 -12.08
CA ARG A 106 -10.34 14.19 -11.88
C ARG A 106 -11.24 13.15 -11.23
N ASN A 107 -10.95 11.89 -11.47
CA ASN A 107 -11.74 10.78 -10.93
C ASN A 107 -10.83 9.64 -10.49
N PRO A 108 -10.07 9.80 -9.39
CA PRO A 108 -9.26 8.73 -8.84
C PRO A 108 -10.14 7.60 -8.31
N GLY A 109 -9.62 6.38 -8.30
CA GLY A 109 -10.32 5.22 -7.76
C GLY A 109 -10.54 5.32 -6.26
N LEU A 110 -11.64 4.74 -5.78
CA LEU A 110 -11.98 4.77 -4.36
C LEU A 110 -10.90 4.13 -3.47
N ALA A 111 -10.28 3.04 -3.94
CA ALA A 111 -9.20 2.37 -3.19
C ALA A 111 -8.01 3.31 -2.98
N ASP A 112 -7.56 4.01 -4.03
CA ASP A 112 -6.46 4.96 -3.94
C ASP A 112 -6.79 6.13 -3.00
N ILE A 113 -8.01 6.64 -3.05
CA ILE A 113 -8.48 7.70 -2.15
C ILE A 113 -8.44 7.23 -0.69
N LEU A 114 -8.91 6.01 -0.41
CA LEU A 114 -8.93 5.46 0.95
C LEU A 114 -7.51 5.19 1.48
N VAL A 115 -6.60 4.71 0.64
CA VAL A 115 -5.19 4.53 1.01
C VAL A 115 -4.54 5.90 1.30
N ALA A 116 -4.76 6.89 0.45
CA ALA A 116 -4.25 8.25 0.65
C ALA A 116 -4.81 8.90 1.93
N ALA A 117 -6.10 8.76 2.17
CA ALA A 117 -6.76 9.26 3.38
C ALA A 117 -6.19 8.60 4.65
N THR A 118 -5.91 7.29 4.59
CA THR A 118 -5.28 6.56 5.69
C THR A 118 -3.89 7.14 5.98
N ALA A 119 -3.06 7.32 4.95
CA ALA A 119 -1.72 7.89 5.10
C ALA A 119 -1.79 9.30 5.70
N GLN A 120 -2.67 10.16 5.17
CA GLN A 120 -2.81 11.54 5.64
C GLN A 120 -3.34 11.61 7.07
N ARG A 121 -4.33 10.79 7.42
CA ARG A 121 -4.91 10.75 8.77
C ARG A 121 -3.87 10.38 9.83
N HIS A 122 -2.94 9.50 9.49
CA HIS A 122 -1.91 9.02 10.40
C HIS A 122 -0.56 9.74 10.24
N HIS A 123 -0.48 10.78 9.41
CA HIS A 123 0.75 11.53 9.14
C HIS A 123 1.91 10.65 8.68
N LEU A 124 1.62 9.73 7.76
CA LEU A 124 2.58 8.80 7.17
C LEU A 124 2.99 9.29 5.77
N CYS A 125 4.23 9.02 5.39
CA CYS A 125 4.63 9.12 4.00
C CYS A 125 4.01 7.95 3.22
N LEU A 126 3.43 8.21 2.06
CA LEU A 126 2.88 7.17 1.20
C LEU A 126 3.95 6.68 0.23
N LEU A 127 4.25 5.38 0.27
CA LEU A 127 5.16 4.73 -0.68
C LEU A 127 4.36 4.00 -1.75
N THR A 128 4.53 4.43 -2.99
CA THR A 128 3.79 3.89 -4.15
C THR A 128 4.66 3.88 -5.41
N ALA A 129 4.45 2.91 -6.28
CA ALA A 129 5.03 2.89 -7.63
C ALA A 129 4.29 3.86 -8.59
N ASN A 130 3.10 4.34 -8.22
CA ASN A 130 2.21 5.17 -9.03
C ASN A 130 1.99 6.55 -8.41
N THR A 131 3.04 7.33 -8.22
CA THR A 131 2.94 8.67 -7.62
C THR A 131 1.94 9.56 -8.35
N LYS A 132 1.83 9.44 -9.67
CA LYS A 132 0.90 10.22 -10.50
C LYS A 132 -0.57 10.06 -10.12
N HIS A 133 -0.98 8.89 -9.66
CA HIS A 133 -2.36 8.67 -9.19
C HIS A 133 -2.70 9.54 -7.97
N PHE A 134 -1.71 9.78 -7.12
CA PHE A 134 -1.87 10.53 -5.87
C PHE A 134 -1.64 12.03 -6.03
N GLU A 135 -0.95 12.47 -7.10
CA GLU A 135 -0.79 13.89 -7.46
C GLU A 135 -2.13 14.57 -7.76
N GLN A 136 -3.16 13.78 -8.09
CA GLN A 136 -4.52 14.26 -8.32
C GLN A 136 -5.24 14.66 -7.02
N LEU A 137 -4.70 14.27 -5.88
CA LEU A 137 -5.30 14.50 -4.57
C LEU A 137 -4.57 15.65 -3.86
N ALA A 138 -5.33 16.47 -3.16
CA ALA A 138 -4.77 17.58 -2.37
C ALA A 138 -4.21 17.04 -1.03
N LEU A 139 -3.11 16.30 -1.11
CA LEU A 139 -2.47 15.71 0.05
C LEU A 139 -1.44 16.64 0.69
N SER A 140 -1.38 16.61 2.01
CA SER A 140 -0.39 17.34 2.81
C SER A 140 0.75 16.45 3.34
N ILE A 141 0.88 15.25 2.78
CA ILE A 141 1.92 14.27 3.11
C ILE A 141 2.87 14.07 1.93
N LEU A 142 4.03 13.49 2.20
CA LEU A 142 4.94 13.06 1.14
C LEU A 142 4.42 11.80 0.46
N VAL A 143 4.59 11.77 -0.87
CA VAL A 143 4.32 10.59 -1.70
C VAL A 143 5.60 10.30 -2.47
N GLU A 144 6.18 9.13 -2.26
CA GLU A 144 7.48 8.75 -2.83
C GLU A 144 7.40 7.40 -3.53
N ASN A 145 8.21 7.23 -4.58
CA ASN A 145 8.37 5.94 -5.25
C ASN A 145 9.66 5.25 -4.75
N PRO A 146 9.55 4.21 -3.90
CA PRO A 146 10.72 3.54 -3.34
C PRO A 146 11.49 2.69 -4.38
N LEU A 147 10.92 2.49 -5.58
CA LEU A 147 11.59 1.78 -6.67
C LEU A 147 12.56 2.69 -7.44
N GLU A 148 12.38 4.01 -7.38
CA GLU A 148 13.23 4.99 -8.03
C GLU A 148 14.37 5.45 -7.12
N HIS A 149 14.08 5.63 -5.85
CA HIS A 149 15.06 6.02 -4.82
C HIS A 149 14.61 5.53 -3.45
N LEU A 150 15.55 5.31 -2.56
CA LEU A 150 15.20 4.94 -1.18
C LEU A 150 14.40 6.06 -0.53
N PRO A 151 13.40 5.69 0.31
CA PRO A 151 12.59 6.69 0.99
C PRO A 151 13.42 7.65 1.83
N SER A 152 12.97 8.90 1.88
CA SER A 152 13.62 9.97 2.65
C SER A 152 13.71 9.58 4.12
N SER A 153 14.82 9.94 4.75
CA SER A 153 14.97 9.75 6.20
C SER A 153 13.88 10.54 6.94
N ARG A 154 13.44 10.00 8.07
CA ARG A 154 12.52 10.75 8.95
C ARG A 154 13.18 12.06 9.37
N VAL A 155 12.49 13.14 9.20
CA VAL A 155 12.81 14.43 9.76
C VAL A 155 12.13 14.57 11.11
#